data_c8d7546d41bd145e19cda679f48fa9a3
#
_entry.id   c8d7546d41bd145e19cda679f48fa9a3
#
_cell.length_a   1.000
_cell.length_b   1.000
_cell.length_c   1.000
_cell.angle_alpha   90.00
_cell.angle_beta   90.00
_cell.angle_gamma   90.00
#
_symmetry.space_group_name_H-M   'P 1'
#
loop_
_entity.id
_entity.type
_entity.pdbx_description
1 polymer ?
#
loop_
_entity_poly.entity_id
_entity_poly.type
_entity_poly.pdbx_seq_one_letter_code
_entity_poly.pdbx_strand_id
1 'polypeptide(L)'
;MCSSDLSIQVVARAARDDLAARWSVTDEEIEVISARRVTWGDGSIGCPEPGMMYTQALVPGFYVHLRANGQDAYFHAGRNGRPVHCPAERSRPPVDPGDLD
;
A
#
# COMPACT_ATOMS: atom_id res chain seq x y z
N MET A 1 0.25 -21.49 14.51
CA MET A 1 0.34 -21.02 14.16
C MET A 1 0.56 -20.14 13.94
N CYS A 2 0.74 -19.85 13.83
CA CYS A 2 1.08 -19.08 13.68
C CYS A 2 0.95 -18.20 13.23
N SER A 3 0.80 -18.07 12.91
CA SER A 3 1.19 -17.06 12.43
C SER A 3 0.36 -15.91 12.49
N SER A 4 0.46 -15.14 13.37
CA SER A 4 -0.19 -13.88 13.45
C SER A 4 0.54 -12.83 12.62
N ASP A 5 1.57 -13.24 11.96
CA ASP A 5 2.35 -12.29 11.16
C ASP A 5 1.60 -11.91 9.91
N LEU A 6 1.59 -10.62 9.62
CA LEU A 6 1.05 -10.14 8.36
C LEU A 6 2.03 -10.44 7.26
N SER A 7 1.54 -11.01 6.19
CA SER A 7 2.37 -11.25 5.03
C SER A 7 2.00 -10.26 3.94
N ILE A 8 2.93 -10.05 3.02
CA ILE A 8 2.67 -9.15 1.90
C ILE A 8 1.51 -9.68 1.06
N GLN A 9 1.29 -10.99 1.04
CA GLN A 9 0.18 -11.56 0.28
C GLN A 9 -1.16 -11.15 0.88
N VAL A 10 -1.26 -11.12 2.21
CA VAL A 10 -2.49 -10.70 2.86
C VAL A 10 -2.77 -9.23 2.57
N VAL A 11 -1.73 -8.40 2.63
CA VAL A 11 -1.90 -6.98 2.36
C VAL A 11 -2.28 -6.76 0.90
N ALA A 12 -1.65 -7.48 -0.02
CA ALA A 12 -1.96 -7.34 -1.44
C ALA A 12 -3.40 -7.76 -1.73
N ARG A 13 -3.87 -8.84 -1.09
CA ARG A 13 -5.24 -9.26 -1.28
C ARG A 13 -6.23 -8.21 -0.78
N ALA A 14 -5.95 -7.64 0.38
CA ALA A 14 -6.81 -6.60 0.92
C ALA A 14 -6.85 -5.39 -0.02
N ALA A 15 -5.71 -5.04 -0.61
CA ALA A 15 -5.66 -3.94 -1.57
C ALA A 15 -6.47 -4.26 -2.81
N ARG A 16 -6.39 -5.50 -3.31
CA ARG A 16 -7.18 -5.89 -4.47
C ARG A 16 -8.67 -5.84 -4.18
N ASP A 17 -9.06 -6.32 -3.00
CA ASP A 17 -10.47 -6.28 -2.62
C ASP A 17 -10.98 -4.84 -2.54
N ASP A 18 -10.17 -3.95 -1.98
CA ASP A 18 -10.54 -2.55 -1.89
C ASP A 18 -10.66 -1.92 -3.28
N LEU A 19 -9.71 -2.20 -4.15
CA LEU A 19 -9.73 -1.64 -5.50
C LEU A 19 -10.91 -2.15 -6.29
N ALA A 20 -11.24 -3.43 -6.13
CA ALA A 20 -12.37 -4.01 -6.83
C ALA A 20 -13.66 -3.29 -6.47
N ALA A 21 -13.84 -2.99 -5.19
CA ALA A 21 -15.03 -2.28 -4.75
C ALA A 21 -14.99 -0.82 -5.17
N ARG A 22 -13.81 -0.21 -5.08
CA ARG A 22 -13.66 1.22 -5.34
C ARG A 22 -13.84 1.57 -6.81
N TRP A 23 -13.35 0.70 -7.70
CA TRP A 23 -13.39 0.96 -9.13
C TRP A 23 -14.40 0.07 -9.85
N SER A 24 -15.13 -0.76 -9.10
CA SER A 24 -16.14 -1.66 -9.68
C SER A 24 -15.54 -2.55 -10.77
N VAL A 25 -14.37 -3.10 -10.47
CA VAL A 25 -13.68 -4.01 -11.38
C VAL A 25 -13.62 -5.39 -10.72
N THR A 26 -13.46 -6.41 -11.56
CA THR A 26 -13.33 -7.76 -11.04
C THR A 26 -11.88 -8.04 -10.64
N ASP A 27 -11.73 -9.08 -9.83
CA ASP A 27 -10.40 -9.48 -9.39
C ASP A 27 -9.50 -9.82 -10.57
N GLU A 28 -10.08 -10.39 -11.62
CA GLU A 28 -9.32 -10.77 -12.80
C GLU A 28 -8.82 -9.58 -13.59
N GLU A 29 -9.44 -8.43 -13.42
CA GLU A 29 -9.02 -7.24 -14.13
C GLU A 29 -7.89 -6.51 -13.41
N ILE A 30 -7.56 -6.96 -12.23
CA ILE A 30 -6.55 -6.30 -11.41
C ILE A 30 -5.23 -7.07 -11.52
N GLU A 31 -4.18 -6.34 -11.86
CA GLU A 31 -2.84 -6.89 -11.95
C GLU A 31 -1.99 -6.32 -10.82
N VAL A 32 -1.25 -7.19 -10.15
CA VAL A 32 -0.31 -6.75 -9.11
C VAL A 32 1.01 -6.43 -9.79
N ILE A 33 1.34 -5.14 -9.82
CA ILE A 33 2.58 -4.70 -10.44
C ILE A 33 3.73 -4.85 -9.45
N SER A 34 3.48 -4.50 -8.19
CA SER A 34 4.51 -4.56 -7.17
C SER A 34 3.84 -4.68 -5.81
N ALA A 35 4.43 -5.47 -4.94
CA ALA A 35 3.96 -5.60 -3.57
C ALA A 35 5.17 -5.93 -2.72
N ARG A 36 5.47 -5.07 -1.74
CA ARG A 36 6.69 -5.27 -0.96
C ARG A 36 6.56 -4.64 0.41
N ARG A 37 7.39 -5.12 1.32
CA ARG A 37 7.53 -4.50 2.63
C ARG A 37 8.48 -3.32 2.50
N VAL A 38 8.11 -2.22 3.16
CA VAL A 38 8.88 -0.99 3.04
C VAL A 38 8.96 -0.33 4.41
N THR A 39 9.76 0.72 4.49
CA THR A 39 9.81 1.58 5.67
C THR A 39 9.42 2.98 5.23
N TRP A 40 8.40 3.52 5.87
CA TRP A 40 7.92 4.86 5.58
C TRP A 40 8.68 5.86 6.45
N GLY A 41 8.87 7.07 5.92
CA GLY A 41 9.64 8.09 6.61
C GLY A 41 8.92 8.76 7.76
N ASP A 42 7.59 8.66 7.80
CA ASP A 42 6.81 9.24 8.88
C ASP A 42 5.45 8.58 8.93
N GLY A 43 4.59 9.08 9.83
CA GLY A 43 3.30 8.48 10.06
C GLY A 43 2.30 8.65 8.92
N SER A 44 2.62 9.45 7.90
CA SER A 44 1.73 9.58 6.76
C SER A 44 1.76 8.35 5.87
N ILE A 45 2.72 7.46 6.10
CA ILE A 45 2.95 6.22 5.33
C ILE A 45 2.98 6.49 3.83
N GLY A 46 3.64 7.57 3.46
CA GLY A 46 3.82 7.93 2.07
C GLY A 46 2.59 8.50 1.39
N CYS A 47 1.54 8.81 2.15
CA CYS A 47 0.33 9.36 1.58
C CYS A 47 -0.16 10.54 2.43
N PRO A 48 0.60 11.64 2.47
CA PRO A 48 0.24 12.77 3.33
C PRO A 48 -1.00 13.48 2.81
N GLU A 49 -1.82 13.96 3.75
CA GLU A 49 -2.98 14.77 3.42
C GLU A 49 -2.68 16.22 3.77
N PRO A 50 -3.12 17.16 2.93
CA PRO A 50 -2.88 18.57 3.20
C PRO A 50 -3.43 18.98 4.55
N GLY A 51 -2.64 19.72 5.30
CA GLY A 51 -3.08 20.23 6.59
C GLY A 51 -2.97 19.26 7.74
N MET A 52 -2.53 18.04 7.50
CA MET A 52 -2.38 17.04 8.55
C MET A 52 -0.95 17.00 9.04
N MET A 53 -0.81 16.75 10.34
CA MET A 53 0.51 16.58 10.94
C MET A 53 0.71 15.11 11.28
N TYR A 54 1.91 14.63 11.05
CA TYR A 54 2.20 13.21 11.26
C TYR A 54 3.41 13.05 12.16
N THR A 55 3.43 11.92 12.87
CA THR A 55 4.58 11.54 13.67
C THR A 55 5.81 11.38 12.77
N GLN A 56 6.91 11.98 13.16
CA GLN A 56 8.15 11.90 12.37
C GLN A 56 9.00 10.75 12.86
N ALA A 57 8.48 9.56 12.74
CA ALA A 57 9.18 8.35 13.13
C ALA A 57 9.04 7.36 12.00
N LEU A 58 10.06 6.55 11.80
CA LEU A 58 10.02 5.54 10.77
C LEU A 58 8.90 4.55 11.07
N VAL A 59 8.15 4.18 10.05
CA VAL A 59 7.02 3.28 10.18
C VAL A 59 7.23 2.10 9.23
N PRO A 60 7.45 0.89 9.76
CA PRO A 60 7.48 -0.28 8.88
C PRO A 60 6.09 -0.54 8.35
N GLY A 61 6.02 -0.91 7.10
CA GLY A 61 4.72 -1.12 6.49
C GLY A 61 4.83 -1.81 5.16
N PHE A 62 3.86 -1.52 4.28
CA PHE A 62 3.76 -2.22 3.00
C PHE A 62 3.41 -1.24 1.90
N TYR A 63 3.83 -1.58 0.70
CA TYR A 63 3.52 -0.81 -0.49
C TYR A 63 3.00 -1.77 -1.56
N VAL A 64 1.84 -1.44 -2.14
CA VAL A 64 1.24 -2.27 -3.18
C VAL A 64 0.87 -1.38 -4.36
N HIS A 65 1.35 -1.77 -5.53
CA HIS A 65 1.02 -1.08 -6.77
C HIS A 65 0.20 -2.03 -7.62
N LEU A 66 -1.02 -1.64 -7.91
CA LEU A 66 -1.94 -2.44 -8.72
C LEU A 66 -2.26 -1.69 -10.00
N ARG A 67 -2.74 -2.44 -10.98
CA ARG A 67 -3.19 -1.84 -12.24
C ARG A 67 -4.46 -2.55 -12.68
N ALA A 68 -5.44 -1.76 -13.08
CA ALA A 68 -6.70 -2.30 -13.58
C ALA A 68 -7.11 -1.47 -14.79
N ASN A 69 -7.35 -2.15 -15.90
CA ASN A 69 -7.85 -1.49 -17.12
C ASN A 69 -6.93 -0.36 -17.56
N GLY A 70 -5.61 -0.55 -17.40
CA GLY A 70 -4.64 0.44 -17.83
C GLY A 70 -4.42 1.59 -16.86
N GLN A 71 -5.07 1.57 -15.70
CA GLN A 71 -4.93 2.62 -14.71
C GLN A 71 -4.21 2.09 -13.48
N ASP A 72 -3.27 2.88 -12.98
CA ASP A 72 -2.49 2.49 -11.81
C ASP A 72 -3.21 2.90 -10.53
N ALA A 73 -3.06 2.06 -9.52
CA ALA A 73 -3.58 2.34 -8.20
C ALA A 73 -2.50 2.04 -7.17
N TYR A 74 -2.37 2.92 -6.19
CA TYR A 74 -1.33 2.78 -5.18
C TYR A 74 -1.97 2.60 -3.82
N PHE A 75 -1.47 1.62 -3.08
CA PHE A 75 -1.93 1.35 -1.74
C PHE A 75 -0.75 1.36 -0.80
N HIS A 76 -0.88 2.08 0.31
CA HIS A 76 0.15 2.19 1.31
C HIS A 76 -0.41 1.67 2.63
N ALA A 77 0.39 0.92 3.36
CA ALA A 77 -0.05 0.36 4.63
C ALA A 77 1.03 0.56 5.68
N GLY A 78 0.60 0.78 6.91
CA GLY A 78 1.51 0.88 8.04
C GLY A 78 1.64 -0.45 8.74
N ARG A 79 1.94 -0.39 10.03
CA ARG A 79 2.20 -1.59 10.82
C ARG A 79 1.03 -2.54 10.87
N ASN A 80 -0.17 -2.00 10.84
CA ASN A 80 -1.37 -2.85 10.94
C ASN A 80 -1.67 -3.61 9.66
N GLY A 81 -0.95 -3.30 8.58
CA GLY A 81 -1.14 -4.02 7.33
C GLY A 81 -2.42 -3.68 6.61
N ARG A 82 -3.10 -2.62 6.98
CA ARG A 82 -4.33 -2.21 6.31
C ARG A 82 -4.00 -1.27 5.17
N PRO A 83 -4.20 -1.70 3.92
CA PRO A 83 -3.86 -0.83 2.80
C PRO A 83 -4.85 0.32 2.66
N VAL A 84 -4.31 1.48 2.37
CA VAL A 84 -5.09 2.69 2.15
C VAL A 84 -4.83 3.13 0.73
N HIS A 85 -5.89 3.37 -0.02
CA HIS A 85 -5.77 3.86 -1.40
C HIS A 85 -5.17 5.26 -1.38
N CYS A 86 -4.07 5.43 -2.11
CA CYS A 86 -3.38 6.71 -2.16
C CYS A 86 -3.38 7.24 -3.58
N PRO A 87 -4.00 8.41 -3.83
CA PRO A 87 -3.95 8.99 -5.17
C PRO A 87 -2.52 9.22 -5.63
N ALA A 88 -2.28 9.04 -6.92
CA ALA A 88 -0.94 9.13 -7.45
C ALA A 88 -0.26 10.45 -7.11
N GLU A 89 -1.02 11.55 -7.14
CA GLU A 89 -0.44 12.86 -6.88
C GLU A 89 0.02 13.04 -5.43
N ARG A 90 -0.47 12.21 -4.52
CA ARG A 90 -0.03 12.26 -3.12
C ARG A 90 0.89 11.11 -2.74
N SER A 91 1.05 10.15 -3.64
CA SER A 91 1.86 8.98 -3.33
C SER A 91 3.34 9.33 -3.33
N ARG A 92 4.03 9.02 -2.25
CA ARG A 92 5.45 9.29 -2.12
C ARG A 92 6.19 8.00 -1.85
N PRO A 93 7.43 7.90 -2.33
CA PRO A 93 8.19 6.67 -2.14
C PRO A 93 8.59 6.48 -0.69
N PRO A 94 8.77 5.23 -0.26
CA PRO A 94 9.28 4.96 1.08
C PRO A 94 10.75 5.34 1.17
N VAL A 95 11.22 5.58 2.41
CA VAL A 95 12.62 5.88 2.60
C VAL A 95 13.47 4.63 2.46
N ASP A 96 12.87 3.46 2.73
CA ASP A 96 13.50 2.19 2.49
C ASP A 96 12.56 1.38 1.64
N PRO A 97 12.85 1.23 0.34
CA PRO A 97 11.93 0.54 -0.57
C PRO A 97 11.88 -0.97 -0.37
N GLY A 98 12.61 -1.47 0.61
CA GLY A 98 12.59 -2.88 0.91
C GLY A 98 13.58 -3.66 0.10
N ASP A 99 13.60 -4.95 0.39
CA ASP A 99 14.47 -5.86 -0.35
C ASP A 99 13.92 -6.10 -1.71
N LEU A 100 14.81 -6.11 -2.67
CA LEU A 100 14.41 -6.34 -4.04
C LEU A 100 14.58 -7.77 -4.46
N ASP A 101 14.74 -8.61 -3.53
CA ASP A 101 14.98 -9.99 -3.85
C ASP A 101 13.92 -10.71 -4.48
#